data_b8e4ff07c9b547769c92422a2470a32d
#
_entry.id   b8e4ff07c9b547769c92422a2470a32d
#
_cell.length_a   1.000
_cell.length_b   1.000
_cell.length_c   1.000
_cell.angle_alpha   90.00
_cell.angle_beta   90.00
_cell.angle_gamma   90.00
#
_symmetry.space_group_name_H-M   'P 1'
#
loop_
_entity.id
_entity.type
_entity.pdbx_description
1 polymer ?
#
loop_
_entity_poly.entity_id
_entity_poly.type
_entity_poly.pdbx_seq_one_letter_code
_entity_poly.pdbx_strand_id
1 'polypeptide(L)'
;MTNEKCRVLVHEDLGSGYRRIVFDAPAIAAASAPGQFVHVRVPGLEMSALRRPFSIFNAEDGKLELLYKRVGRGTAVLNELAVGAEASVLGPLGHGFPEACDGVPLLVGGGYGVAPFYFLSRRLMAAGHKPVLFVGGRTSTDLLALDRFASLDVEVRTATNDGSAGTKGLVTDPLDKMLAELRTRGERFELFACGPDPMLKAVAMRATGTGAKGWISMDRHMVCGVGACYACIQKTVRGNSRCCIEGPVFAAEDLVW
;
A
#
# COMPACT_ATOMS: atom_id res chain seq x y z
N MET A 1 -15.66 -6.25 9.04
CA MET A 1 -15.98 -4.91 8.46
C MET A 1 -16.83 -4.15 9.45
N THR A 2 -16.40 -2.97 9.86
CA THR A 2 -17.06 -2.10 10.86
C THR A 2 -17.18 -0.69 10.29
N ASN A 3 -18.27 0.02 10.61
CA ASN A 3 -18.38 1.44 10.33
C ASN A 3 -18.22 2.19 11.65
N GLU A 4 -17.10 2.87 11.81
CA GLU A 4 -16.69 3.53 13.05
C GLU A 4 -16.63 5.05 12.88
N LYS A 5 -17.06 5.78 13.92
CA LYS A 5 -16.90 7.23 13.98
C LYS A 5 -15.58 7.52 14.67
N CYS A 6 -14.60 7.96 13.90
CA CYS A 6 -13.21 8.04 14.29
C CYS A 6 -12.80 9.51 14.48
N ARG A 7 -12.13 9.80 15.58
CA ARG A 7 -11.56 11.12 15.84
C ARG A 7 -10.14 11.22 15.27
N VAL A 8 -9.82 12.34 14.64
CA VAL A 8 -8.47 12.64 14.15
C VAL A 8 -7.56 12.91 15.34
N LEU A 9 -6.51 12.13 15.50
CA LEU A 9 -5.49 12.28 16.54
C LEU A 9 -4.27 13.06 16.04
N VAL A 10 -3.88 12.84 14.77
CA VAL A 10 -2.74 13.49 14.12
C VAL A 10 -3.13 13.79 12.68
N HIS A 11 -2.73 14.93 12.16
CA HIS A 11 -2.86 15.26 10.75
C HIS A 11 -1.70 16.19 10.36
N GLU A 12 -0.72 15.64 9.66
CA GLU A 12 0.54 16.33 9.37
C GLU A 12 0.86 16.38 7.88
N ASP A 13 1.58 17.43 7.49
CA ASP A 13 2.10 17.63 6.15
C ASP A 13 3.47 16.95 6.02
N LEU A 14 3.62 16.11 5.02
CA LEU A 14 4.88 15.44 4.69
C LEU A 14 5.60 16.10 3.50
N GLY A 15 5.06 17.23 3.01
CA GLY A 15 5.57 17.91 1.81
C GLY A 15 5.02 17.34 0.50
N SER A 16 5.20 18.09 -0.58
CA SER A 16 4.83 17.69 -1.97
C SER A 16 3.38 17.21 -2.14
N GLY A 17 2.46 17.67 -1.24
CA GLY A 17 1.06 17.29 -1.22
C GLY A 17 0.78 15.93 -0.57
N TYR A 18 1.78 15.31 0.06
CA TYR A 18 1.61 14.10 0.85
C TYR A 18 1.25 14.42 2.29
N ARG A 19 0.37 13.61 2.87
CA ARG A 19 -0.17 13.78 4.22
C ARG A 19 -0.20 12.46 4.96
N ARG A 20 -0.03 12.55 6.28
CA ARG A 20 -0.30 11.46 7.22
C ARG A 20 -1.46 11.85 8.12
N ILE A 21 -2.45 10.97 8.25
CA ILE A 21 -3.56 11.13 9.18
C ILE A 21 -3.66 9.91 10.09
N VAL A 22 -3.89 10.13 11.37
CA VAL A 22 -4.09 9.09 12.39
C VAL A 22 -5.47 9.25 13.00
N PHE A 23 -6.23 8.18 12.99
CA PHE A 23 -7.54 8.11 13.60
C PHE A 23 -7.52 7.27 14.89
N ASP A 24 -8.31 7.67 15.87
CA ASP A 24 -8.74 6.82 16.98
C ASP A 24 -9.81 5.88 16.42
N ALA A 25 -9.45 4.61 16.20
CA ALA A 25 -10.29 3.63 15.48
C ALA A 25 -10.05 2.21 16.02
N PRO A 26 -10.35 1.95 17.30
CA PRO A 26 -9.94 0.72 17.98
C PRO A 26 -10.50 -0.55 17.35
N ALA A 27 -11.76 -0.54 16.91
CA ALA A 27 -12.38 -1.73 16.32
C ALA A 27 -11.81 -2.03 14.93
N ILE A 28 -11.55 -0.99 14.11
CA ILE A 28 -10.94 -1.15 12.79
C ILE A 28 -9.48 -1.57 12.95
N ALA A 29 -8.72 -0.91 13.82
CA ALA A 29 -7.30 -1.21 14.03
C ALA A 29 -7.07 -2.65 14.47
N ALA A 30 -7.86 -3.14 15.44
CA ALA A 30 -7.76 -4.51 15.94
C ALA A 30 -8.05 -5.59 14.88
N ALA A 31 -8.88 -5.27 13.88
CA ALA A 31 -9.28 -6.19 12.82
C ALA A 31 -8.46 -6.06 11.53
N SER A 32 -7.54 -5.10 11.48
CA SER A 32 -6.78 -4.78 10.25
C SER A 32 -5.62 -5.73 10.00
N ALA A 33 -5.39 -6.02 8.72
CA ALA A 33 -4.22 -6.73 8.21
C ALA A 33 -3.49 -5.90 7.13
N PRO A 34 -2.17 -6.11 6.92
CA PRO A 34 -1.40 -5.40 5.91
C PRO A 34 -1.96 -5.58 4.50
N GLY A 35 -2.02 -4.50 3.72
CA GLY A 35 -2.56 -4.53 2.35
C GLY A 35 -4.07 -4.35 2.25
N GLN A 36 -4.79 -4.37 3.36
CA GLN A 36 -6.19 -3.95 3.41
C GLN A 36 -6.31 -2.42 3.32
N PHE A 37 -7.52 -1.95 3.10
CA PHE A 37 -7.85 -0.54 2.97
C PHE A 37 -9.08 -0.17 3.80
N VAL A 38 -9.33 1.12 3.93
CA VAL A 38 -10.55 1.66 4.54
C VAL A 38 -11.22 2.66 3.59
N HIS A 39 -12.50 2.85 3.75
CA HIS A 39 -13.28 3.90 3.10
C HIS A 39 -13.61 5.01 4.08
N VAL A 40 -13.06 6.21 3.87
CA VAL A 40 -13.32 7.39 4.68
C VAL A 40 -14.43 8.24 4.06
N ARG A 41 -15.47 8.55 4.84
CA ARG A 41 -16.45 9.58 4.51
C ARG A 41 -15.90 10.92 4.99
N VAL A 42 -15.49 11.74 4.03
CA VAL A 42 -14.87 13.03 4.32
C VAL A 42 -15.95 14.02 4.74
N PRO A 43 -15.91 14.60 5.96
CA PRO A 43 -16.84 15.65 6.39
C PRO A 43 -16.78 16.87 5.44
N GLY A 44 -17.91 17.56 5.26
CA GLY A 44 -18.02 18.68 4.31
C GLY A 44 -18.24 18.26 2.85
N LEU A 45 -18.32 16.96 2.58
CA LEU A 45 -18.67 16.41 1.26
C LEU A 45 -19.96 15.59 1.29
N GLU A 46 -20.94 16.01 2.08
CA GLU A 46 -22.19 15.26 2.29
C GLU A 46 -22.99 15.08 0.98
N MET A 47 -22.91 16.07 0.09
CA MET A 47 -23.51 15.99 -1.26
C MET A 47 -22.78 15.06 -2.21
N SER A 48 -21.55 14.63 -1.85
CA SER A 48 -20.76 13.64 -2.57
C SER A 48 -20.92 12.30 -1.85
N ALA A 49 -21.87 11.48 -2.26
CA ALA A 49 -22.24 10.22 -1.59
C ALA A 49 -21.06 9.22 -1.41
N LEU A 50 -19.98 9.43 -2.16
CA LEU A 50 -18.88 8.48 -2.22
C LEU A 50 -17.86 8.70 -1.08
N ARG A 51 -17.53 7.61 -0.40
CA ARG A 51 -16.35 7.51 0.47
C ARG A 51 -15.07 7.50 -0.40
N ARG A 52 -13.91 7.68 0.24
CA ARG A 52 -12.60 7.61 -0.43
C ARG A 52 -11.82 6.43 0.12
N PRO A 53 -11.27 5.55 -0.75
CA PRO A 53 -10.43 4.44 -0.35
C PRO A 53 -9.03 4.93 0.03
N PHE A 54 -8.49 4.37 1.11
CA PHE A 54 -7.11 4.58 1.53
C PHE A 54 -6.52 3.27 2.04
N SER A 55 -5.33 2.91 1.55
CA SER A 55 -4.56 1.81 2.09
C SER A 55 -4.21 2.07 3.54
N ILE A 56 -4.27 1.04 4.38
CA ILE A 56 -3.84 1.12 5.77
C ILE A 56 -2.32 1.17 5.81
N PHE A 57 -1.76 2.27 6.32
CA PHE A 57 -0.33 2.44 6.51
C PHE A 57 0.15 1.70 7.75
N ASN A 58 -0.59 1.84 8.87
CA ASN A 58 -0.36 1.12 10.11
C ASN A 58 -1.65 0.99 10.91
N ALA A 59 -1.74 -0.06 11.70
CA ALA A 59 -2.85 -0.27 12.65
C ALA A 59 -2.28 -0.88 13.93
N GLU A 60 -2.34 -0.13 15.04
CA GLU A 60 -1.77 -0.52 16.33
C GLU A 60 -2.36 0.29 17.47
N ASP A 61 -2.51 -0.30 18.64
CA ASP A 61 -2.96 0.36 19.88
C ASP A 61 -4.24 1.20 19.71
N GLY A 62 -5.19 0.67 18.96
CA GLY A 62 -6.45 1.36 18.66
C GLY A 62 -6.33 2.51 17.65
N LYS A 63 -5.16 2.73 17.09
CA LYS A 63 -4.89 3.79 16.12
C LYS A 63 -4.83 3.23 14.70
N LEU A 64 -5.46 3.94 13.77
CA LEU A 64 -5.41 3.67 12.34
C LEU A 64 -4.66 4.79 11.64
N GLU A 65 -3.54 4.48 10.99
CA GLU A 65 -2.74 5.44 10.23
C GLU A 65 -2.98 5.28 8.73
N LEU A 66 -3.17 6.39 8.05
CA LEU A 66 -3.29 6.46 6.60
C LEU A 66 -2.25 7.44 6.04
N LEU A 67 -1.64 7.06 4.92
CA LEU A 67 -0.75 7.90 4.12
C LEU A 67 -1.45 8.21 2.79
N TYR A 68 -1.58 9.49 2.42
CA TYR A 68 -2.27 9.86 1.21
C TYR A 68 -1.65 11.07 0.50
N LYS A 69 -1.96 11.23 -0.78
CA LYS A 69 -1.61 12.40 -1.58
C LYS A 69 -2.85 13.23 -1.87
N ARG A 70 -2.72 14.55 -1.81
CA ARG A 70 -3.77 15.47 -2.28
C ARG A 70 -3.79 15.47 -3.81
N VAL A 71 -4.78 14.78 -4.38
CA VAL A 71 -4.90 14.59 -5.84
C VAL A 71 -6.23 15.10 -6.42
N GLY A 72 -7.22 15.39 -5.59
CA GLY A 72 -8.54 15.84 -6.05
C GLY A 72 -9.39 16.37 -4.92
N ARG A 73 -10.67 16.75 -5.24
CA ARG A 73 -11.59 17.41 -4.31
C ARG A 73 -11.74 16.67 -2.98
N GLY A 74 -11.87 15.32 -3.01
CA GLY A 74 -12.02 14.54 -1.78
C GLY A 74 -10.83 14.65 -0.84
N THR A 75 -9.61 14.49 -1.37
CA THR A 75 -8.38 14.61 -0.60
C THR A 75 -8.02 16.06 -0.26
N ALA A 76 -8.49 17.04 -1.04
CA ALA A 76 -8.35 18.46 -0.71
C ALA A 76 -9.18 18.82 0.53
N VAL A 77 -10.45 18.37 0.59
CA VAL A 77 -11.30 18.61 1.78
C VAL A 77 -10.81 17.80 2.98
N LEU A 78 -10.34 16.56 2.78
CA LEU A 78 -9.72 15.77 3.85
C LEU A 78 -8.52 16.49 4.44
N ASN A 79 -7.74 17.21 3.61
CA ASN A 79 -6.56 17.98 4.02
C ASN A 79 -6.89 19.10 5.03
N GLU A 80 -8.11 19.62 5.00
CA GLU A 80 -8.56 20.69 5.92
C GLU A 80 -9.11 20.14 7.25
N LEU A 81 -9.17 18.83 7.41
CA LEU A 81 -9.72 18.21 8.60
C LEU A 81 -8.79 18.42 9.80
N ALA A 82 -9.26 19.16 10.80
CA ALA A 82 -8.48 19.49 11.97
C ALA A 82 -8.30 18.29 12.92
N VAL A 83 -7.25 18.30 13.72
CA VAL A 83 -7.09 17.39 14.87
C VAL A 83 -8.27 17.60 15.83
N GLY A 84 -8.85 16.50 16.33
CA GLY A 84 -10.06 16.47 17.14
C GLY A 84 -11.36 16.38 16.34
N ALA A 85 -11.34 16.65 15.03
CA ALA A 85 -12.51 16.43 14.16
C ALA A 85 -12.84 14.94 14.01
N GLU A 86 -14.08 14.66 13.60
CA GLU A 86 -14.56 13.29 13.43
C GLU A 86 -14.83 12.97 11.95
N ALA A 87 -14.50 11.75 11.55
CA ALA A 87 -14.84 11.19 10.26
C ALA A 87 -15.45 9.79 10.42
N SER A 88 -16.34 9.40 9.51
CA SER A 88 -16.84 8.03 9.47
C SER A 88 -15.93 7.17 8.60
N VAL A 89 -15.35 6.13 9.19
CA VAL A 89 -14.44 5.20 8.54
C VAL A 89 -15.11 3.81 8.46
N LEU A 90 -15.15 3.25 7.28
CA LEU A 90 -15.67 1.90 7.02
C LEU A 90 -14.48 0.98 6.71
N GLY A 91 -14.31 -0.08 7.48
CA GLY A 91 -13.21 -1.01 7.29
C GLY A 91 -13.06 -2.05 8.40
N PRO A 92 -11.96 -2.83 8.39
CA PRO A 92 -11.07 -3.00 7.22
C PRO A 92 -11.80 -3.69 6.08
N LEU A 93 -11.33 -3.44 4.84
CA LEU A 93 -11.92 -3.90 3.60
C LEU A 93 -10.89 -4.66 2.76
N GLY A 94 -11.37 -5.63 1.98
CA GLY A 94 -10.57 -6.45 1.08
C GLY A 94 -9.68 -7.48 1.79
N HIS A 95 -8.88 -8.20 0.97
CA HIS A 95 -7.88 -9.17 1.42
C HIS A 95 -6.49 -8.54 1.38
N GLY A 96 -5.72 -8.73 2.44
CA GLY A 96 -4.37 -8.19 2.58
C GLY A 96 -3.29 -9.10 1.99
N PHE A 97 -2.05 -8.68 2.21
CA PHE A 97 -0.87 -9.50 1.93
C PHE A 97 -0.75 -10.67 2.89
N PRO A 98 -0.16 -11.81 2.47
CA PRO A 98 0.26 -12.84 3.41
C PRO A 98 1.29 -12.28 4.39
N GLU A 99 1.16 -12.64 5.66
CA GLU A 99 2.08 -12.25 6.74
C GLU A 99 3.20 -13.29 6.96
N ALA A 100 3.22 -14.34 6.14
CA ALA A 100 4.27 -15.36 6.07
C ALA A 100 4.86 -15.38 4.67
N CYS A 101 6.17 -15.63 4.58
CA CYS A 101 6.94 -15.62 3.33
C CYS A 101 7.88 -16.82 3.29
N ASP A 102 8.03 -17.42 2.12
CA ASP A 102 9.00 -18.48 1.88
C ASP A 102 10.30 -17.91 1.29
N GLY A 103 11.22 -17.52 2.14
CA GLY A 103 12.48 -16.88 1.78
C GLY A 103 12.51 -15.40 2.10
N VAL A 104 13.21 -14.61 1.29
CA VAL A 104 13.42 -13.18 1.49
C VAL A 104 12.21 -12.39 0.96
N PRO A 105 11.50 -11.61 1.80
CA PRO A 105 10.41 -10.76 1.32
C PRO A 105 10.97 -9.50 0.64
N LEU A 106 10.68 -9.32 -0.65
CA LEU A 106 11.07 -8.17 -1.44
C LEU A 106 9.84 -7.27 -1.68
N LEU A 107 9.80 -6.14 -1.02
CA LEU A 107 8.67 -5.19 -1.05
C LEU A 107 8.97 -4.09 -2.07
N VAL A 108 8.11 -3.85 -3.05
CA VAL A 108 8.34 -2.89 -4.13
C VAL A 108 7.23 -1.85 -4.16
N GLY A 109 7.53 -0.62 -3.69
CA GLY A 109 6.60 0.49 -3.58
C GLY A 109 6.87 1.60 -4.59
N GLY A 110 5.81 2.10 -5.25
CA GLY A 110 5.90 3.26 -6.14
C GLY A 110 5.12 4.46 -5.61
N GLY A 111 5.81 5.55 -5.26
CA GLY A 111 5.18 6.74 -4.67
C GLY A 111 4.38 6.39 -3.42
N TYR A 112 3.11 6.83 -3.32
CA TYR A 112 2.25 6.48 -2.17
C TYR A 112 1.88 5.00 -2.09
N GLY A 113 2.17 4.19 -3.11
CA GLY A 113 2.06 2.73 -3.04
C GLY A 113 3.00 2.07 -2.03
N VAL A 114 3.93 2.82 -1.43
CA VAL A 114 4.72 2.36 -0.28
C VAL A 114 3.87 2.19 0.99
N ALA A 115 2.70 2.82 1.05
CA ALA A 115 1.88 2.88 2.27
C ALA A 115 1.61 1.50 2.92
N PRO A 116 1.12 0.46 2.24
CA PRO A 116 0.79 -0.80 2.90
C PRO A 116 2.03 -1.57 3.42
N PHE A 117 3.23 -1.19 3.00
CA PHE A 117 4.46 -1.92 3.34
C PHE A 117 5.01 -1.60 4.72
N TYR A 118 4.65 -0.47 5.34
CA TYR A 118 5.07 -0.22 6.72
C TYR A 118 4.43 -1.24 7.67
N PHE A 119 3.13 -1.43 7.56
CA PHE A 119 2.42 -2.42 8.37
C PHE A 119 2.86 -3.86 8.03
N LEU A 120 3.05 -4.17 6.74
CA LEU A 120 3.54 -5.48 6.29
C LEU A 120 4.95 -5.76 6.82
N SER A 121 5.87 -4.79 6.75
CA SER A 121 7.24 -4.95 7.29
C SER A 121 7.22 -5.31 8.76
N ARG A 122 6.42 -4.62 9.57
CA ARG A 122 6.27 -4.90 10.99
C ARG A 122 5.80 -6.34 11.25
N ARG A 123 4.81 -6.80 10.47
CA ARG A 123 4.26 -8.16 10.61
C ARG A 123 5.27 -9.23 10.18
N LEU A 124 5.94 -9.02 9.06
CA LEU A 124 6.99 -9.93 8.57
C LEU A 124 8.16 -10.00 9.54
N MET A 125 8.60 -8.87 10.09
CA MET A 125 9.69 -8.85 11.09
C MET A 125 9.28 -9.54 12.40
N ALA A 126 8.05 -9.34 12.85
CA ALA A 126 7.52 -10.05 14.01
C ALA A 126 7.45 -11.59 13.79
N ALA A 127 7.29 -12.02 12.53
CA ALA A 127 7.36 -13.43 12.12
C ALA A 127 8.80 -13.92 11.87
N GLY A 128 9.83 -13.09 12.13
CA GLY A 128 11.25 -13.46 12.00
C GLY A 128 11.85 -13.27 10.61
N HIS A 129 11.11 -12.65 9.67
CA HIS A 129 11.63 -12.34 8.34
C HIS A 129 12.41 -11.02 8.33
N LYS A 130 13.30 -10.85 7.34
CA LYS A 130 14.04 -9.62 7.08
C LYS A 130 13.62 -9.04 5.72
N PRO A 131 12.58 -8.20 5.66
CA PRO A 131 12.13 -7.63 4.41
C PRO A 131 13.15 -6.62 3.86
N VAL A 132 13.27 -6.59 2.52
CA VAL A 132 14.00 -5.54 1.80
C VAL A 132 12.99 -4.70 1.04
N LEU A 133 12.99 -3.39 1.28
CA LEU A 133 12.06 -2.46 0.66
C LEU A 133 12.73 -1.70 -0.50
N PHE A 134 12.11 -1.76 -1.65
CA PHE A 134 12.47 -0.97 -2.83
C PHE A 134 11.44 0.15 -3.01
N VAL A 135 11.87 1.41 -2.96
CA VAL A 135 10.98 2.58 -3.14
C VAL A 135 11.34 3.31 -4.41
N GLY A 136 10.39 3.40 -5.33
CA GLY A 136 10.53 4.13 -6.59
C GLY A 136 9.74 5.43 -6.61
N GLY A 137 10.33 6.47 -7.24
CA GLY A 137 9.69 7.75 -7.47
C GLY A 137 10.15 8.39 -8.77
N ARG A 138 9.46 9.45 -9.18
CA ARG A 138 9.95 10.28 -10.30
C ARG A 138 11.14 11.13 -9.84
N THR A 139 11.02 11.66 -8.62
CA THR A 139 12.01 12.49 -7.95
C THR A 139 12.13 12.07 -6.48
N SER A 140 13.11 12.60 -5.77
CA SER A 140 13.31 12.35 -4.32
C SER A 140 12.07 12.71 -3.48
N THR A 141 11.23 13.65 -3.92
CA THR A 141 10.02 14.07 -3.21
C THR A 141 8.88 13.02 -3.27
N ASP A 142 8.99 12.02 -4.13
CA ASP A 142 8.05 10.90 -4.21
C ASP A 142 8.48 9.71 -3.32
N LEU A 143 9.65 9.78 -2.66
CA LEU A 143 10.15 8.76 -1.74
C LEU A 143 9.60 9.01 -0.33
N LEU A 144 8.56 8.29 0.06
CA LEU A 144 7.78 8.56 1.25
C LEU A 144 8.17 7.68 2.44
N ALA A 145 8.05 8.23 3.65
CA ALA A 145 8.15 7.51 4.92
C ALA A 145 9.48 6.74 5.12
N LEU A 146 10.57 7.16 4.47
CA LEU A 146 11.87 6.48 4.58
C LEU A 146 12.38 6.43 6.02
N ASP A 147 12.19 7.49 6.78
CA ASP A 147 12.50 7.62 8.20
C ASP A 147 11.74 6.58 9.06
N ARG A 148 10.48 6.33 8.72
CA ARG A 148 9.66 5.32 9.42
C ARG A 148 10.20 3.91 9.17
N PHE A 149 10.59 3.57 7.94
CA PHE A 149 11.20 2.27 7.62
C PHE A 149 12.60 2.14 8.25
N ALA A 150 13.40 3.21 8.27
CA ALA A 150 14.68 3.22 8.95
C ALA A 150 14.54 2.94 10.45
N SER A 151 13.48 3.45 11.09
CA SER A 151 13.20 3.19 12.51
C SER A 151 12.84 1.72 12.82
N LEU A 152 12.46 0.95 11.80
CA LEU A 152 12.21 -0.49 11.90
C LEU A 152 13.43 -1.36 11.56
N ASP A 153 14.59 -0.76 11.23
CA ASP A 153 15.77 -1.47 10.74
C ASP A 153 15.51 -2.29 9.45
N VAL A 154 14.60 -1.79 8.59
CA VAL A 154 14.33 -2.38 7.27
C VAL A 154 15.37 -1.88 6.28
N GLU A 155 16.01 -2.79 5.55
CA GLU A 155 16.87 -2.41 4.43
C GLU A 155 16.04 -1.72 3.35
N VAL A 156 16.40 -0.44 3.02
CA VAL A 156 15.69 0.34 2.01
C VAL A 156 16.60 0.64 0.84
N ARG A 157 16.17 0.30 -0.37
CA ARG A 157 16.81 0.66 -1.64
C ARG A 157 15.91 1.59 -2.42
N THR A 158 16.42 2.75 -2.84
CA THR A 158 15.64 3.77 -3.55
C THR A 158 16.07 3.91 -4.99
N ALA A 159 15.11 4.29 -5.86
CA ALA A 159 15.38 4.68 -7.24
C ALA A 159 14.51 5.88 -7.63
N THR A 160 15.08 6.83 -8.35
CA THR A 160 14.34 7.96 -8.91
C THR A 160 14.66 8.13 -10.39
N ASN A 161 13.63 8.48 -11.17
CA ASN A 161 13.81 8.59 -12.64
C ASN A 161 14.83 9.66 -13.00
N ASP A 162 14.86 10.77 -12.26
CA ASP A 162 15.78 11.89 -12.47
C ASP A 162 17.15 11.69 -11.83
N GLY A 163 17.31 10.71 -10.93
CA GLY A 163 18.55 10.47 -10.17
C GLY A 163 18.74 11.39 -8.98
N SER A 164 17.69 12.09 -8.52
CA SER A 164 17.77 13.01 -7.36
C SER A 164 17.95 12.27 -6.02
N ALA A 165 17.68 10.95 -5.97
CA ALA A 165 18.00 10.09 -4.82
C ALA A 165 18.12 8.63 -5.25
N GLY A 166 19.07 7.90 -4.64
CA GLY A 166 19.29 6.48 -4.88
C GLY A 166 19.77 6.16 -6.30
N THR A 167 19.33 5.04 -6.84
CA THR A 167 19.64 4.62 -8.21
C THR A 167 18.90 5.52 -9.20
N LYS A 168 19.60 6.06 -10.19
CA LYS A 168 18.95 6.76 -11.31
C LYS A 168 18.31 5.73 -12.24
N GLY A 169 16.98 5.79 -12.43
CA GLY A 169 16.24 4.88 -13.27
C GLY A 169 14.95 4.39 -12.61
N LEU A 170 14.55 3.17 -12.93
CA LEU A 170 13.35 2.54 -12.40
C LEU A 170 13.65 1.76 -11.12
N VAL A 171 12.65 1.60 -10.27
CA VAL A 171 12.77 0.79 -9.05
C VAL A 171 13.08 -0.69 -9.34
N THR A 172 12.79 -1.13 -10.55
CA THR A 172 13.16 -2.47 -11.02
C THR A 172 14.66 -2.65 -11.23
N ASP A 173 15.45 -1.58 -11.39
CA ASP A 173 16.88 -1.71 -11.63
C ASP A 173 17.64 -2.20 -10.38
N PRO A 174 17.47 -1.63 -9.17
CA PRO A 174 18.02 -2.21 -7.95
C PRO A 174 17.35 -3.55 -7.55
N LEU A 175 16.07 -3.76 -7.92
CA LEU A 175 15.39 -5.03 -7.71
C LEU A 175 16.06 -6.16 -8.53
N ASP A 176 16.33 -5.94 -9.82
CA ASP A 176 16.95 -6.93 -10.70
C ASP A 176 18.34 -7.36 -10.21
N LYS A 177 19.12 -6.43 -9.65
CA LYS A 177 20.40 -6.75 -9.01
C LYS A 177 20.22 -7.69 -7.82
N MET A 178 19.26 -7.38 -6.93
CA MET A 178 18.95 -8.23 -5.78
C MET A 178 18.47 -9.60 -6.21
N LEU A 179 17.59 -9.70 -7.22
CA LEU A 179 17.11 -10.98 -7.74
C LEU A 179 18.26 -11.84 -8.28
N ALA A 180 19.21 -11.24 -9.00
CA ALA A 180 20.39 -11.94 -9.48
C ALA A 180 21.29 -12.43 -8.34
N GLU A 181 21.51 -11.61 -7.32
CA GLU A 181 22.28 -11.98 -6.12
C GLU A 181 21.65 -13.17 -5.37
N LEU A 182 20.35 -13.11 -5.08
CA LEU A 182 19.62 -14.17 -4.38
C LEU A 182 19.63 -15.50 -5.17
N ARG A 183 19.44 -15.41 -6.48
CA ARG A 183 19.51 -16.59 -7.36
C ARG A 183 20.92 -17.23 -7.36
N THR A 184 21.96 -16.43 -7.38
CA THR A 184 23.34 -16.91 -7.31
C THR A 184 23.61 -17.63 -5.99
N ARG A 185 23.00 -17.18 -4.89
CA ARG A 185 23.10 -17.81 -3.57
C ARG A 185 22.15 -18.99 -3.37
N GLY A 186 21.24 -19.24 -4.32
CA GLY A 186 20.20 -20.27 -4.18
C GLY A 186 19.14 -19.93 -3.12
N GLU A 187 19.01 -18.66 -2.77
CA GLU A 187 18.04 -18.19 -1.78
C GLU A 187 16.66 -18.00 -2.42
N ARG A 188 15.62 -18.45 -1.73
CA ARG A 188 14.22 -18.21 -2.13
C ARG A 188 13.80 -16.81 -1.76
N PHE A 189 12.84 -16.26 -2.50
CA PHE A 189 12.27 -14.95 -2.26
C PHE A 189 10.81 -14.90 -2.72
N GLU A 190 10.06 -13.97 -2.18
CA GLU A 190 8.72 -13.60 -2.66
C GLU A 190 8.65 -12.09 -2.92
N LEU A 191 7.87 -11.69 -3.90
CA LEU A 191 7.72 -10.30 -4.35
C LEU A 191 6.36 -9.75 -3.90
N PHE A 192 6.38 -8.57 -3.31
CA PHE A 192 5.20 -7.84 -2.87
C PHE A 192 5.22 -6.47 -3.54
N ALA A 193 4.18 -6.08 -4.28
CA ALA A 193 4.19 -4.83 -5.01
C ALA A 193 2.91 -4.02 -4.81
N CYS A 194 3.08 -2.68 -4.71
CA CYS A 194 1.99 -1.70 -4.70
C CYS A 194 2.48 -0.40 -5.35
N GLY A 195 1.71 0.15 -6.31
CA GLY A 195 2.08 1.36 -7.04
C GLY A 195 1.44 1.45 -8.42
N PRO A 196 2.05 2.20 -9.36
CA PRO A 196 1.52 2.37 -10.71
C PRO A 196 1.49 1.07 -11.53
N ASP A 197 0.45 0.89 -12.35
CA ASP A 197 0.24 -0.31 -13.17
C ASP A 197 1.48 -0.77 -13.97
N PRO A 198 2.27 0.10 -14.63
CA PRO A 198 3.47 -0.35 -15.34
C PRO A 198 4.52 -0.99 -14.42
N MET A 199 4.68 -0.45 -13.20
CA MET A 199 5.56 -1.03 -12.19
C MET A 199 5.03 -2.38 -11.70
N LEU A 200 3.74 -2.45 -11.38
CA LEU A 200 3.10 -3.69 -10.92
C LEU A 200 3.24 -4.81 -11.94
N LYS A 201 2.97 -4.51 -13.22
CA LYS A 201 3.18 -5.45 -14.32
C LYS A 201 4.63 -5.92 -14.41
N ALA A 202 5.58 -5.00 -14.32
CA ALA A 202 7.01 -5.32 -14.40
C ALA A 202 7.47 -6.21 -13.24
N VAL A 203 6.94 -6.00 -12.02
CA VAL A 203 7.22 -6.85 -10.85
C VAL A 203 6.54 -8.21 -10.98
N ALA A 204 5.27 -8.26 -11.41
CA ALA A 204 4.55 -9.50 -11.63
C ALA A 204 5.26 -10.42 -12.67
N MET A 205 5.75 -9.83 -13.76
CA MET A 205 6.52 -10.56 -14.77
C MET A 205 7.83 -11.13 -14.21
N ARG A 206 8.49 -10.46 -13.27
CA ARG A 206 9.69 -10.97 -12.59
C ARG A 206 9.37 -12.13 -11.66
N ALA A 207 8.27 -12.03 -10.91
CA ALA A 207 7.81 -13.12 -10.07
C ALA A 207 7.54 -14.38 -10.90
N THR A 208 6.69 -14.28 -11.90
CA THR A 208 6.33 -15.42 -12.79
C THR A 208 7.54 -15.94 -13.57
N GLY A 209 8.39 -15.05 -14.09
CA GLY A 209 9.59 -15.43 -14.85
C GLY A 209 10.69 -16.10 -14.03
N THR A 210 10.69 -15.92 -12.71
CA THR A 210 11.63 -16.58 -11.78
C THR A 210 11.03 -17.80 -11.07
N GLY A 211 9.73 -18.03 -11.23
CA GLY A 211 8.98 -19.04 -10.48
C GLY A 211 8.75 -18.69 -9.00
N ALA A 212 9.04 -17.43 -8.61
CA ALA A 212 8.76 -16.94 -7.27
C ALA A 212 7.28 -16.53 -7.12
N LYS A 213 6.76 -16.62 -5.91
CA LYS A 213 5.45 -16.06 -5.63
C LYS A 213 5.50 -14.53 -5.71
N GLY A 214 4.44 -13.94 -6.26
CA GLY A 214 4.26 -12.49 -6.32
C GLY A 214 2.89 -12.10 -5.80
N TRP A 215 2.84 -11.06 -4.98
CA TRP A 215 1.63 -10.50 -4.38
C TRP A 215 1.49 -9.05 -4.80
N ILE A 216 0.46 -8.77 -5.58
CA ILE A 216 0.28 -7.48 -6.25
C ILE A 216 -0.97 -6.79 -5.72
N SER A 217 -0.79 -5.63 -5.09
CA SER A 217 -1.90 -4.80 -4.63
C SER A 217 -2.38 -3.88 -5.76
N MET A 218 -3.60 -4.13 -6.23
CA MET A 218 -4.23 -3.42 -7.35
C MET A 218 -5.07 -2.25 -6.83
N ASP A 219 -4.62 -1.03 -7.10
CA ASP A 219 -5.38 0.19 -6.81
C ASP A 219 -6.35 0.47 -7.97
N ARG A 220 -7.60 0.03 -7.84
CA ARG A 220 -8.66 0.28 -8.81
C ARG A 220 -9.64 1.32 -8.29
N HIS A 221 -10.29 2.04 -9.20
CA HIS A 221 -11.34 3.00 -8.84
C HIS A 221 -12.42 2.30 -8.02
N MET A 222 -12.61 2.75 -6.78
CA MET A 222 -13.60 2.16 -5.87
C MET A 222 -14.72 3.16 -5.58
N VAL A 223 -15.96 2.68 -5.68
CA VAL A 223 -17.18 3.46 -5.38
C VAL A 223 -17.76 2.99 -4.05
N CYS A 224 -18.26 1.76 -3.98
CA CYS A 224 -18.92 1.25 -2.77
C CYS A 224 -17.97 0.62 -1.75
N GLY A 225 -16.87 0.00 -2.17
CA GLY A 225 -15.93 -0.74 -1.31
C GLY A 225 -16.45 -2.05 -0.73
N VAL A 226 -17.68 -2.44 -1.05
CA VAL A 226 -18.39 -3.60 -0.45
C VAL A 226 -18.93 -4.58 -1.50
N GLY A 227 -18.40 -4.54 -2.72
CA GLY A 227 -18.70 -5.51 -3.78
C GLY A 227 -20.00 -5.30 -4.54
N ALA A 228 -20.80 -4.25 -4.25
CA ALA A 228 -22.12 -4.08 -4.83
C ALA A 228 -22.14 -3.41 -6.21
N CYS A 229 -21.20 -2.47 -6.48
CA CYS A 229 -21.28 -1.60 -7.66
C CYS A 229 -20.47 -2.05 -8.87
N TYR A 230 -19.57 -3.03 -8.72
CA TYR A 230 -18.70 -3.56 -9.78
C TYR A 230 -17.75 -2.52 -10.44
N ALA A 231 -17.49 -1.38 -9.80
CA ALA A 231 -16.62 -0.34 -10.34
C ALA A 231 -15.12 -0.71 -10.29
N CYS A 232 -14.71 -1.53 -9.33
CA CYS A 232 -13.31 -1.87 -9.07
C CYS A 232 -12.89 -3.23 -9.69
N ILE A 233 -13.30 -3.48 -10.92
CA ILE A 233 -13.01 -4.74 -11.60
C ILE A 233 -11.54 -4.82 -12.02
N GLN A 234 -10.92 -5.95 -11.69
CA GLN A 234 -9.63 -6.41 -12.20
C GLN A 234 -9.85 -7.69 -13.00
N LYS A 235 -9.28 -7.76 -14.21
CA LYS A 235 -9.25 -9.00 -15.00
C LYS A 235 -8.25 -9.97 -14.39
N THR A 236 -8.69 -11.20 -14.19
CA THR A 236 -7.86 -12.31 -13.72
C THR A 236 -8.04 -13.52 -14.63
N VAL A 237 -7.18 -14.52 -14.49
CA VAL A 237 -7.31 -15.79 -15.20
C VAL A 237 -8.61 -16.53 -14.88
N ARG A 238 -9.25 -16.20 -13.74
CA ARG A 238 -10.55 -16.72 -13.32
C ARG A 238 -11.74 -15.86 -13.77
N GLY A 239 -11.48 -14.80 -14.55
CA GLY A 239 -12.48 -13.83 -14.98
C GLY A 239 -12.39 -12.49 -14.26
N ASN A 240 -13.49 -11.77 -14.19
CA ASN A 240 -13.55 -10.45 -13.55
C ASN A 240 -13.66 -10.59 -12.03
N SER A 241 -12.71 -10.01 -11.31
CA SER A 241 -12.66 -9.98 -9.84
C SER A 241 -12.82 -8.54 -9.35
N ARG A 242 -13.50 -8.37 -8.21
CA ARG A 242 -13.68 -7.04 -7.57
C ARG A 242 -12.55 -6.79 -6.59
N CYS A 243 -11.73 -5.77 -6.82
CA CYS A 243 -10.62 -5.46 -5.93
C CYS A 243 -11.04 -5.23 -4.48
N CYS A 244 -12.24 -4.72 -4.24
CA CYS A 244 -12.72 -4.47 -2.89
C CYS A 244 -13.17 -5.72 -2.11
N ILE A 245 -13.36 -6.86 -2.79
CA ILE A 245 -13.79 -8.12 -2.17
C ILE A 245 -12.75 -9.23 -2.37
N GLU A 246 -12.40 -9.54 -3.63
CA GLU A 246 -11.45 -10.61 -3.96
C GLU A 246 -9.97 -10.15 -3.87
N GLY A 247 -9.73 -8.81 -3.91
CA GLY A 247 -8.45 -8.14 -3.70
C GLY A 247 -8.47 -7.25 -2.46
N PRO A 248 -7.69 -6.16 -2.43
CA PRO A 248 -6.88 -5.61 -3.52
C PRO A 248 -5.62 -6.41 -3.85
N VAL A 249 -5.18 -7.31 -2.98
CA VAL A 249 -3.98 -8.12 -3.20
C VAL A 249 -4.34 -9.39 -3.95
N PHE A 250 -3.65 -9.61 -5.07
CA PHE A 250 -3.79 -10.78 -5.94
C PHE A 250 -2.45 -11.47 -6.13
N ALA A 251 -2.46 -12.78 -6.40
CA ALA A 251 -1.28 -13.48 -6.86
C ALA A 251 -0.89 -12.97 -8.26
N ALA A 252 0.40 -12.85 -8.53
CA ALA A 252 0.91 -12.31 -9.80
C ALA A 252 0.48 -13.14 -11.01
N GLU A 253 0.43 -14.46 -10.85
CA GLU A 253 -0.02 -15.41 -11.85
C GLU A 253 -1.52 -15.32 -12.16
N ASP A 254 -2.32 -14.79 -11.25
CA ASP A 254 -3.75 -14.62 -11.47
C ASP A 254 -4.08 -13.37 -12.32
N LEU A 255 -3.17 -12.41 -12.45
CA LEU A 255 -3.45 -11.12 -13.09
C LEU A 255 -3.32 -11.17 -14.61
N VAL A 256 -4.32 -10.63 -15.31
CA VAL A 256 -4.30 -10.36 -16.75
C VAL A 256 -4.02 -8.88 -16.98
N TRP A 257 -2.90 -8.60 -17.69
CA TRP A 257 -2.37 -7.25 -17.92
C TRP A 257 -2.75 -6.67 -19.30
#